data_25f5b98b5733b8e4a94eeb9b5f11e87b
#
_entry.id   25f5b98b5733b8e4a94eeb9b5f11e87b
#
_cell.length_a   1.000
_cell.length_b   1.000
_cell.length_c   1.000
_cell.angle_alpha   90.00
_cell.angle_beta   90.00
_cell.angle_gamma   90.00
#
_symmetry.space_group_name_H-M   'P 1'
#
loop_
_entity.id
_entity.type
_entity.pdbx_description
1 polymer ?
#
loop_
_entity_poly.entity_id
_entity_poly.type
_entity_poly.pdbx_seq_one_letter_code
_entity_poly.pdbx_strand_id
1 'polypeptide(L)' 'MATGTVKWFNATKGYGFIQPDNGEKDVFVHATALQRSGLTGLAEGQKVSFETGEDRRTGKIAVTEIQAD' A
#
# COMPACT_ATOMS: atom_id res chain seq x y z
N MET A 1 -0.24 0.46 13.39
CA MET A 1 -0.08 0.25 11.94
C MET A 1 0.30 -1.19 11.68
N ALA A 2 -0.20 -1.73 10.59
CA ALA A 2 0.20 -3.06 10.16
C ALA A 2 1.54 -2.98 9.42
N THR A 3 2.24 -4.10 9.32
CA THR A 3 3.46 -4.19 8.54
C THR A 3 3.29 -5.19 7.40
N GLY A 4 4.04 -5.02 6.35
CA GLY A 4 3.99 -5.91 5.20
C GLY A 4 5.15 -5.71 4.25
N THR A 5 5.12 -6.45 3.17
CA THR A 5 6.12 -6.39 2.11
C THR A 5 5.46 -6.01 0.80
N VAL A 6 6.05 -5.08 0.09
CA VAL A 6 5.54 -4.67 -1.22
C VAL A 6 5.67 -5.85 -2.18
N LYS A 7 4.54 -6.29 -2.73
CA LYS A 7 4.54 -7.36 -3.71
C LYS A 7 4.96 -6.83 -5.07
N TRP A 8 4.35 -5.74 -5.49
CA TRP A 8 4.75 -5.00 -6.68
C TRP A 8 4.06 -3.64 -6.68
N PHE A 9 4.60 -2.69 -7.41
CA PHE A 9 4.01 -1.38 -7.57
C PHE A 9 4.29 -0.86 -8.97
N ASN A 10 3.26 -0.40 -9.66
CA ASN A 10 3.37 0.15 -11.00
C ASN A 10 3.12 1.66 -10.97
N ALA A 11 4.19 2.45 -11.04
CA ALA A 11 4.11 3.90 -10.97
C ALA A 11 3.36 4.49 -12.17
N THR A 12 3.44 3.85 -13.33
CA THR A 12 2.75 4.30 -14.54
C THR A 12 1.23 4.19 -14.38
N LYS A 13 0.76 3.08 -13.82
CA LYS A 13 -0.67 2.87 -13.57
C LYS A 13 -1.12 3.50 -12.26
N GLY A 14 -0.18 3.79 -11.35
CA GLY A 14 -0.45 4.45 -10.10
C GLY A 14 -1.02 3.57 -9.00
N TYR A 15 -0.70 2.28 -9.00
CA TYR A 15 -1.16 1.38 -7.93
C TYR A 15 -0.26 0.17 -7.78
N GLY A 16 -0.43 -0.54 -6.68
CA GLY A 16 0.29 -1.77 -6.41
C GLY A 16 -0.38 -2.56 -5.29
N PHE A 17 0.31 -3.58 -4.82
CA PHE A 17 -0.17 -4.44 -3.75
C PHE A 17 0.89 -4.68 -2.70
N ILE A 18 0.46 -4.78 -1.45
CA ILE A 18 1.29 -5.08 -0.31
C ILE A 18 0.80 -6.39 0.31
N GLN A 19 1.71 -7.30 0.58
CA GLN A 19 1.38 -8.53 1.28
C GLN A 19 1.57 -8.30 2.78
N PRO A 20 0.49 -8.32 3.59
CA PRO A 20 0.60 -8.17 5.03
C PRO A 20 1.40 -9.29 5.68
N ASP A 21 2.19 -8.95 6.70
CA ASP A 21 3.02 -9.94 7.40
C ASP A 21 2.20 -10.95 8.21
N ASN A 22 0.95 -10.61 8.53
CA ASN A 22 0.07 -11.48 9.29
C ASN A 22 -0.62 -12.58 8.46
N GLY A 23 -0.28 -12.69 7.17
CA GLY A 23 -0.83 -13.72 6.31
C GLY A 23 -2.19 -13.38 5.69
N GLU A 24 -2.69 -12.18 5.89
CA GLU A 24 -3.92 -11.75 5.26
C GLU A 24 -3.75 -11.56 3.75
N LYS A 25 -4.87 -11.36 3.05
CA LYS A 25 -4.84 -11.13 1.61
C LYS A 25 -4.09 -9.84 1.27
N ASP A 26 -3.54 -9.78 0.07
CA ASP A 26 -2.85 -8.60 -0.43
C ASP A 26 -3.76 -7.38 -0.34
N VAL A 27 -3.18 -6.25 0.06
CA VAL A 27 -3.90 -4.98 0.18
C VAL A 27 -3.53 -4.08 -0.99
N PHE A 28 -4.54 -3.45 -1.55
CA PHE A 28 -4.36 -2.47 -2.63
C PHE A 28 -3.77 -1.17 -2.09
N VAL A 29 -2.78 -0.63 -2.79
CA VAL A 29 -2.21 0.69 -2.48
C VAL A 29 -2.23 1.54 -3.74
N HIS A 30 -2.79 2.75 -3.64
CA HIS A 30 -2.84 3.70 -4.73
C HIS A 30 -1.75 4.76 -4.56
N ALA A 31 -1.29 5.34 -5.68
CA ALA A 31 -0.26 6.37 -5.64
C ALA A 31 -0.63 7.56 -4.75
N THR A 32 -1.91 7.86 -4.60
CA THR A 32 -2.36 8.94 -3.72
C THR A 32 -1.98 8.69 -2.26
N ALA A 33 -2.01 7.43 -1.81
CA ALA A 33 -1.58 7.10 -0.45
C ALA A 33 -0.09 7.37 -0.27
N LEU A 34 0.72 7.09 -1.29
CA LEU A 34 2.15 7.39 -1.28
C LEU A 34 2.40 8.89 -1.21
N GLN A 35 1.68 9.66 -2.00
CA GLN A 35 1.82 11.13 -2.02
C GLN A 35 1.47 11.73 -0.67
N ARG A 36 0.41 11.26 -0.03
CA ARG A 36 0.03 11.70 1.31
C ARG A 36 1.10 11.43 2.34
N SER A 37 1.85 10.37 2.15
CA SER A 37 2.92 9.94 3.07
C SER A 37 4.29 10.48 2.68
N GLY A 38 4.37 11.28 1.62
CA GLY A 38 5.63 11.87 1.17
C GLY A 38 6.51 10.92 0.37
N LEU A 39 5.95 9.83 -0.14
CA LEU A 39 6.69 8.83 -0.93
C LEU A 39 6.43 9.03 -2.41
N THR A 40 7.41 8.70 -3.24
CA THR A 40 7.31 8.81 -4.69
C THR A 40 7.05 7.46 -5.38
N GLY A 41 7.28 6.36 -4.67
CA GLY A 41 7.05 5.02 -5.21
C GLY A 41 7.49 3.96 -4.22
N LEU A 42 7.32 2.71 -4.60
CA LEU A 42 7.68 1.56 -3.79
C LEU A 42 8.48 0.58 -4.62
N ALA A 43 9.46 -0.08 -3.99
CA ALA A 43 10.22 -1.13 -4.63
C ALA A 43 9.65 -2.50 -4.27
N GLU A 44 9.71 -3.43 -5.20
CA GLU A 44 9.30 -4.82 -4.95
C GLU A 44 10.14 -5.41 -3.83
N GLY A 45 9.47 -6.06 -2.87
CA GLY A 45 10.15 -6.65 -1.72
C GLY A 45 10.47 -5.68 -0.59
N GLN A 46 10.12 -4.41 -0.74
CA GLN A 46 10.37 -3.39 0.28
C GLN A 46 9.45 -3.63 1.50
N LYS A 47 10.03 -3.50 2.70
CA LYS A 47 9.25 -3.54 3.94
C LYS A 47 8.60 -2.20 4.20
N VAL A 48 7.34 -2.23 4.57
CA VAL A 48 6.56 -1.02 4.85
C VAL A 48 5.64 -1.22 6.03
N SER A 49 5.29 -0.12 6.69
CA SER A 49 4.20 -0.06 7.65
C SER A 49 3.05 0.70 7.02
N PHE A 50 1.83 0.28 7.26
CA PHE A 50 0.69 0.91 6.59
C PHE A 50 -0.57 0.83 7.44
N GLU A 51 -1.51 1.71 7.11
CA GLU A 51 -2.88 1.67 7.63
C GLU A 51 -3.85 1.50 6.48
N THR A 52 -4.95 0.81 6.76
CA THR A 52 -5.97 0.54 5.76
C THR A 52 -7.29 1.19 6.16
N GLY A 53 -8.12 1.43 5.16
CA GLY A 53 -9.45 1.94 5.34
C GLY A 53 -10.31 1.55 4.16
N GLU A 54 -11.62 1.73 4.29
CA GLU A 54 -12.52 1.42 3.21
C GLU A 54 -12.55 2.57 2.19
N ASP A 55 -12.33 2.23 0.94
CA ASP A 55 -12.46 3.17 -0.16
C ASP A 55 -13.95 3.30 -0.50
N ARG A 56 -14.50 4.47 -0.29
CA ARG A 56 -15.92 4.74 -0.53
C ARG A 56 -16.34 4.60 -1.98
N ARG A 57 -15.40 4.78 -2.91
CA ARG A 57 -15.70 4.67 -4.35
C ARG A 57 -15.92 3.24 -4.78
N THR A 58 -15.13 2.32 -4.22
CA THR A 58 -15.14 0.92 -4.63
C THR A 58 -15.71 0.00 -3.57
N GLY A 59 -15.83 0.47 -2.31
CA GLY A 59 -16.23 -0.34 -1.18
C GLY A 59 -15.20 -1.36 -0.77
N LYS A 60 -13.96 -1.23 -1.26
CA LYS A 60 -12.88 -2.17 -0.96
C LYS A 60 -11.90 -1.58 0.04
N ILE A 61 -11.23 -2.46 0.76
CA ILE A 61 -10.16 -2.06 1.68
C ILE A 61 -8.91 -1.71 0.87
N ALA A 62 -8.33 -0.56 1.19
CA ALA A 62 -7.12 -0.07 0.54
C ALA A 62 -6.23 0.62 1.57
N VAL A 63 -4.95 0.78 1.24
CA VAL A 63 -4.00 1.49 2.08
C VAL A 63 -4.33 2.98 2.08
N THR A 64 -4.49 3.57 3.26
CA THR A 64 -4.75 5.01 3.41
C THR A 64 -3.48 5.77 3.78
N GLU A 65 -2.58 5.15 4.53
CA GLU A 65 -1.29 5.72 4.89
C GLU A 65 -0.22 4.65 4.79
N ILE A 66 0.99 5.03 4.44
CA ILE A 66 2.11 4.12 4.30
C ILE A 66 3.41 4.79 4.74
N GLN A 67 4.25 4.02 5.41
CA GLN A 67 5.58 4.43 5.85
C GLN A 67 6.59 3.41 5.36
N ALA A 68 7.63 3.86 4.66
CA ALA A 68 8.72 2.99 4.28
C ALA A 68 9.64 2.77 5.49
N ASP A 69 10.05 1.54 5.67
CA ASP A 69 11.04 1.21 6.72
C ASP A 69 12.46 1.49 6.24
#